data_bcd0395bc9c8f78abef3aaaba89d9b20
#
_entry.id   bcd0395bc9c8f78abef3aaaba89d9b20
#
_cell.length_a   1.000
_cell.length_b   1.000
_cell.length_c   1.000
_cell.angle_alpha   90.00
_cell.angle_beta   90.00
_cell.angle_gamma   90.00
#
_symmetry.space_group_name_H-M   'P 1'
#
loop_
_entity.id
_entity.type
_entity.pdbx_description
1 polymer ?
#
loop_
_entity_poly.entity_id
_entity_poly.type
_entity_poly.pdbx_seq_one_letter_code
_entity_poly.pdbx_strand_id
1 'polypeptide(L)'
;QASAKPQADLPAKWDREADVVILGYGGAGASAVITAKDAGADVVIFEKTAQGGGNIAVSSGGMMIPNNRERAITYLAKTYDFANSQKDQELLEAFVDEAMKSKDFLLSLAPDQKVYIYGHAGFQNIPESDAIDKWRFRTPKGQKTRGGDMLFNNYRYAVETVRKVPVVYNARGLQLITPNDEVLGGWVEIDGKKQAVKARRGVVLATGGYEFDDNMLSNHTMGQKFHRLGHPGNTGDGVRMAQAAGADLWHMNALSCPLGLVVP
;
A
#
# COMPACT_ATOMS: atom_id res chain seq x y z
N GLN A 1 -24.03 -22.94 7.09
CA GLN A 1 -23.28 -23.07 8.36
C GLN A 1 -21.97 -22.30 8.17
N ALA A 2 -21.80 -21.17 8.87
CA ALA A 2 -20.53 -20.48 8.91
C ALA A 2 -19.49 -21.44 9.54
N SER A 3 -18.45 -21.79 8.78
CA SER A 3 -17.35 -22.55 9.33
C SER A 3 -16.70 -21.74 10.44
N ALA A 4 -16.48 -22.34 11.60
CA ALA A 4 -15.79 -21.69 12.70
C ALA A 4 -14.45 -21.16 12.18
N LYS A 5 -14.19 -19.86 12.36
CA LYS A 5 -12.91 -19.25 12.03
C LYS A 5 -11.82 -20.02 12.79
N PRO A 6 -10.69 -20.37 12.15
CA PRO A 6 -9.56 -20.93 12.90
C PRO A 6 -9.11 -19.88 13.90
N GLN A 7 -9.37 -20.14 15.17
CA GLN A 7 -8.94 -19.30 16.27
C GLN A 7 -7.40 -19.36 16.30
N ALA A 8 -6.73 -18.26 16.03
CA ALA A 8 -5.29 -18.21 16.14
C ALA A 8 -4.92 -18.35 17.62
N ASP A 9 -4.17 -19.41 17.95
CA ASP A 9 -3.73 -19.65 19.30
C ASP A 9 -2.96 -18.43 19.86
N LEU A 10 -3.33 -18.02 21.06
CA LEU A 10 -2.57 -16.99 21.77
C LEU A 10 -1.14 -17.49 22.00
N PRO A 11 -0.13 -16.65 21.77
CA PRO A 11 1.24 -17.02 22.06
C PRO A 11 1.45 -17.22 23.57
N ALA A 12 2.26 -18.19 23.96
CA ALA A 12 2.63 -18.38 25.38
C ALA A 12 3.37 -17.14 25.92
N LYS A 13 4.08 -16.42 25.06
CA LYS A 13 4.73 -15.14 25.36
C LYS A 13 4.79 -14.29 24.11
N TRP A 14 4.89 -12.98 24.28
CA TRP A 14 5.18 -12.03 23.22
C TRP A 14 6.70 -11.83 23.11
N ASP A 15 7.25 -11.92 21.91
CA ASP A 15 8.67 -11.72 21.64
C ASP A 15 9.00 -10.24 21.43
N ARG A 16 8.03 -9.47 20.92
CA ARG A 16 8.11 -8.02 20.71
C ARG A 16 6.77 -7.37 21.01
N GLU A 17 6.80 -6.06 21.26
CA GLU A 17 5.61 -5.26 21.50
C GLU A 17 5.80 -3.84 20.94
N ALA A 18 4.75 -3.25 20.37
CA ALA A 18 4.66 -1.85 19.93
C ALA A 18 3.22 -1.35 20.03
N ASP A 19 2.99 -0.05 19.91
CA ASP A 19 1.62 0.48 19.79
C ASP A 19 1.02 0.08 18.45
N VAL A 20 1.75 0.33 17.37
CA VAL A 20 1.34 -0.01 16.02
C VAL A 20 2.35 -0.92 15.36
N VAL A 21 1.89 -2.07 14.90
CA VAL A 21 2.67 -3.05 14.13
C VAL A 21 2.30 -2.92 12.66
N ILE A 22 3.29 -2.70 11.81
CA ILE A 22 3.08 -2.51 10.38
C ILE A 22 3.74 -3.65 9.61
N LEU A 23 2.97 -4.31 8.74
CA LEU A 23 3.44 -5.40 7.90
C LEU A 23 3.51 -4.91 6.43
N GLY A 24 4.74 -4.79 5.92
CA GLY A 24 5.08 -4.31 4.59
C GLY A 24 5.62 -2.88 4.57
N TYR A 25 6.80 -2.71 3.93
CA TYR A 25 7.50 -1.42 3.84
C TYR A 25 7.52 -0.89 2.41
N GLY A 26 6.32 -0.75 1.83
CA GLY A 26 6.06 0.06 0.63
C GLY A 26 5.58 1.46 1.03
N GLY A 27 4.96 2.18 0.09
CA GLY A 27 4.46 3.53 0.34
C GLY A 27 3.39 3.61 1.43
N ALA A 28 2.43 2.68 1.42
CA ALA A 28 1.37 2.63 2.42
C ALA A 28 1.95 2.39 3.83
N GLY A 29 2.86 1.41 3.97
CA GLY A 29 3.51 1.15 5.24
C GLY A 29 4.37 2.30 5.73
N ALA A 30 5.15 2.93 4.86
CA ALA A 30 5.95 4.09 5.19
C ALA A 30 5.08 5.29 5.64
N SER A 31 3.97 5.55 4.94
CA SER A 31 3.00 6.59 5.34
C SER A 31 2.40 6.30 6.71
N ALA A 32 2.00 5.04 6.96
CA ALA A 32 1.46 4.63 8.25
C ALA A 32 2.48 4.80 9.39
N VAL A 33 3.77 4.44 9.15
CA VAL A 33 4.86 4.68 10.12
C VAL A 33 4.96 6.15 10.46
N ILE A 34 5.05 7.01 9.43
CA ILE A 34 5.25 8.45 9.59
C ILE A 34 4.10 9.04 10.42
N THR A 35 2.86 8.76 10.01
CA THR A 35 1.67 9.29 10.67
C THR A 35 1.54 8.79 12.12
N ALA A 36 1.74 7.50 12.36
CA ALA A 36 1.65 6.94 13.71
C ALA A 36 2.76 7.48 14.62
N LYS A 37 3.98 7.59 14.11
CA LYS A 37 5.12 8.12 14.86
C LYS A 37 4.96 9.58 15.20
N ASP A 38 4.48 10.41 14.27
CA ASP A 38 4.22 11.81 14.49
C ASP A 38 3.06 12.05 15.48
N ALA A 39 2.14 11.09 15.59
CA ALA A 39 1.10 11.05 16.64
C ALA A 39 1.59 10.50 17.98
N GLY A 40 2.90 10.26 18.14
CA GLY A 40 3.52 9.83 19.40
C GLY A 40 3.44 8.32 19.67
N ALA A 41 3.02 7.50 18.72
CA ALA A 41 2.96 6.07 18.91
C ALA A 41 4.37 5.41 18.86
N ASP A 42 4.53 4.33 19.59
CA ASP A 42 5.64 3.40 19.40
C ASP A 42 5.32 2.48 18.21
N VAL A 43 6.22 2.44 17.22
CA VAL A 43 5.96 1.79 15.93
C VAL A 43 7.08 0.85 15.56
N VAL A 44 6.71 -0.32 15.06
CA VAL A 44 7.64 -1.26 14.41
C VAL A 44 7.09 -1.65 13.03
N ILE A 45 7.98 -1.76 12.05
CA ILE A 45 7.62 -2.19 10.71
C ILE A 45 8.44 -3.41 10.29
N PHE A 46 7.76 -4.38 9.69
CA PHE A 46 8.33 -5.61 9.18
C PHE A 46 8.23 -5.65 7.66
N GLU A 47 9.35 -5.93 7.00
CA GLU A 47 9.43 -6.07 5.55
C GLU A 47 9.97 -7.46 5.20
N LYS A 48 9.24 -8.21 4.37
CA LYS A 48 9.60 -9.59 4.06
C LYS A 48 10.83 -9.73 3.17
N THR A 49 11.18 -8.69 2.43
CA THR A 49 12.34 -8.67 1.54
C THR A 49 13.53 -7.98 2.20
N ALA A 50 14.71 -8.09 1.59
CA ALA A 50 15.92 -7.45 2.07
C ALA A 50 15.91 -5.92 1.87
N GLN A 51 14.94 -5.39 1.13
CA GLN A 51 14.82 -3.96 0.83
C GLN A 51 13.35 -3.56 0.84
N GLY A 52 13.05 -2.40 1.40
CA GLY A 52 11.71 -1.81 1.28
C GLY A 52 11.45 -1.22 -0.11
N GLY A 53 10.22 -0.78 -0.31
CA GLY A 53 9.82 -0.05 -1.51
C GLY A 53 8.56 -0.56 -2.18
N GLY A 54 8.39 -1.86 -2.26
CA GLY A 54 7.23 -2.46 -2.93
C GLY A 54 6.99 -1.87 -4.33
N ASN A 55 5.74 -1.72 -4.72
CA ASN A 55 5.38 -1.15 -6.02
C ASN A 55 5.81 0.32 -6.21
N ILE A 56 5.99 1.09 -5.14
CA ILE A 56 6.48 2.47 -5.27
C ILE A 56 7.88 2.48 -5.87
N ALA A 57 8.82 1.69 -5.36
CA ALA A 57 10.19 1.70 -5.84
C ALA A 57 10.31 1.29 -7.32
N VAL A 58 9.47 0.36 -7.78
CA VAL A 58 9.49 -0.10 -9.19
C VAL A 58 8.62 0.74 -10.12
N SER A 59 7.89 1.72 -9.59
CA SER A 59 7.01 2.61 -10.35
C SER A 59 7.78 3.72 -11.07
N SER A 60 7.05 4.51 -11.85
CA SER A 60 7.58 5.75 -12.44
C SER A 60 7.70 6.92 -11.44
N GLY A 61 7.22 6.75 -10.20
CA GLY A 61 7.20 7.79 -9.17
C GLY A 61 6.21 8.91 -9.42
N GLY A 62 5.21 8.67 -10.25
CA GLY A 62 4.11 9.60 -10.47
C GLY A 62 3.10 9.53 -9.33
N MET A 63 2.62 10.68 -8.90
CA MET A 63 1.61 10.84 -7.87
C MET A 63 0.39 11.52 -8.49
N MET A 64 -0.79 10.94 -8.27
CA MET A 64 -2.06 11.47 -8.77
C MET A 64 -2.73 12.26 -7.66
N ILE A 65 -2.87 13.56 -7.84
CA ILE A 65 -3.40 14.47 -6.82
C ILE A 65 -4.53 15.29 -7.44
N PRO A 66 -5.75 15.25 -6.87
CA PRO A 66 -6.84 16.10 -7.34
C PRO A 66 -6.48 17.59 -7.23
N ASN A 67 -6.83 18.36 -8.24
CA ASN A 67 -6.60 19.81 -8.28
C ASN A 67 -7.86 20.62 -7.93
N ASN A 68 -9.01 19.99 -7.97
CA ASN A 68 -10.29 20.54 -7.56
C ASN A 68 -11.22 19.42 -7.09
N ARG A 69 -11.83 19.60 -5.90
CA ARG A 69 -12.63 18.56 -5.23
C ARG A 69 -13.84 18.12 -6.06
N GLU A 70 -14.69 19.06 -6.43
CA GLU A 70 -15.97 18.76 -7.12
C GLU A 70 -15.71 18.15 -8.50
N ARG A 71 -14.74 18.70 -9.23
CA ARG A 71 -14.36 18.19 -10.55
C ARG A 71 -13.77 16.78 -10.45
N ALA A 72 -12.92 16.51 -9.45
CA ALA A 72 -12.34 15.19 -9.24
C ALA A 72 -13.41 14.15 -8.86
N ILE A 73 -14.37 14.52 -7.98
CA ILE A 73 -15.51 13.66 -7.64
C ILE A 73 -16.34 13.36 -8.90
N THR A 74 -16.64 14.38 -9.71
CA THR A 74 -17.38 14.21 -10.96
C THR A 74 -16.67 13.28 -11.92
N TYR A 75 -15.37 13.48 -12.13
CA TYR A 75 -14.55 12.62 -12.98
C TYR A 75 -14.53 11.17 -12.51
N LEU A 76 -14.21 10.95 -11.22
CA LEU A 76 -14.11 9.61 -10.66
C LEU A 76 -15.48 8.90 -10.63
N ALA A 77 -16.56 9.61 -10.31
CA ALA A 77 -17.91 9.05 -10.40
C ALA A 77 -18.24 8.54 -11.82
N LYS A 78 -17.81 9.27 -12.84
CA LYS A 78 -17.99 8.84 -14.25
C LYS A 78 -17.12 7.64 -14.62
N THR A 79 -15.95 7.46 -14.01
CA THR A 79 -15.15 6.24 -14.23
C THR A 79 -15.85 4.99 -13.70
N TYR A 80 -16.60 5.07 -12.59
CA TYR A 80 -17.44 3.98 -12.10
C TYR A 80 -18.57 3.64 -13.08
N ASP A 81 -19.24 4.65 -13.63
CA ASP A 81 -20.30 4.45 -14.65
C ASP A 81 -19.71 3.75 -15.89
N PHE A 82 -18.54 4.17 -16.35
CA PHE A 82 -17.84 3.56 -17.48
C PHE A 82 -17.43 2.11 -17.23
N ALA A 83 -16.98 1.80 -16.02
CA ALA A 83 -16.60 0.46 -15.62
C ALA A 83 -17.79 -0.44 -15.26
N ASN A 84 -19.03 0.06 -15.33
CA ASN A 84 -20.25 -0.61 -14.87
C ASN A 84 -20.09 -1.18 -13.45
N SER A 85 -19.48 -0.39 -12.57
CA SER A 85 -19.13 -0.77 -11.21
C SER A 85 -20.03 -0.09 -10.19
N GLN A 86 -20.29 -0.76 -9.07
CA GLN A 86 -21.04 -0.19 -7.96
C GLN A 86 -20.26 1.00 -7.36
N LYS A 87 -20.93 2.12 -7.21
CA LYS A 87 -20.39 3.36 -6.69
C LYS A 87 -20.79 3.55 -5.23
N ASP A 88 -19.79 3.79 -4.39
CA ASP A 88 -19.96 4.25 -3.02
C ASP A 88 -19.57 5.74 -2.97
N GLN A 89 -20.57 6.60 -2.77
CA GLN A 89 -20.38 8.05 -2.82
C GLN A 89 -19.55 8.55 -1.63
N GLU A 90 -19.77 8.02 -0.44
CA GLU A 90 -19.04 8.44 0.76
C GLU A 90 -17.57 8.05 0.67
N LEU A 91 -17.29 6.83 0.21
CA LEU A 91 -15.92 6.36 -0.02
C LEU A 91 -15.21 7.19 -1.10
N LEU A 92 -15.91 7.53 -2.18
CA LEU A 92 -15.37 8.36 -3.26
C LEU A 92 -14.97 9.76 -2.77
N GLU A 93 -15.85 10.40 -2.00
CA GLU A 93 -15.58 11.71 -1.41
C GLU A 93 -14.42 11.66 -0.41
N ALA A 94 -14.42 10.68 0.48
CA ALA A 94 -13.32 10.48 1.42
C ALA A 94 -11.97 10.24 0.69
N PHE A 95 -11.99 9.46 -0.41
CA PHE A 95 -10.79 9.27 -1.23
C PHE A 95 -10.26 10.58 -1.82
N VAL A 96 -11.13 11.41 -2.39
CA VAL A 96 -10.72 12.70 -2.97
C VAL A 96 -10.18 13.64 -1.89
N ASP A 97 -10.86 13.73 -0.75
CA ASP A 97 -10.48 14.60 0.37
C ASP A 97 -9.10 14.21 0.93
N GLU A 98 -8.82 12.92 1.08
CA GLU A 98 -7.51 12.44 1.54
C GLU A 98 -6.44 12.56 0.44
N ALA A 99 -6.79 12.30 -0.82
CA ALA A 99 -5.85 12.43 -1.94
C ALA A 99 -5.38 13.88 -2.13
N MET A 100 -6.21 14.87 -1.87
CA MET A 100 -5.83 16.30 -1.92
C MET A 100 -4.78 16.65 -0.86
N LYS A 101 -4.80 16.04 0.31
CA LYS A 101 -3.81 16.23 1.37
C LYS A 101 -2.45 15.63 1.04
N SER A 102 -2.40 14.67 0.10
CA SER A 102 -1.19 13.94 -0.26
C SER A 102 -0.07 14.86 -0.77
N LYS A 103 -0.39 15.98 -1.39
CA LYS A 103 0.61 16.96 -1.87
C LYS A 103 1.48 17.47 -0.73
N ASP A 104 0.86 18.00 0.31
CA ASP A 104 1.59 18.61 1.43
C ASP A 104 2.33 17.55 2.23
N PHE A 105 1.73 16.37 2.41
CA PHE A 105 2.40 15.23 3.01
C PHE A 105 3.66 14.82 2.24
N LEU A 106 3.58 14.68 0.92
CA LEU A 106 4.73 14.29 0.09
C LEU A 106 5.83 15.35 0.07
N LEU A 107 5.45 16.64 0.03
CA LEU A 107 6.41 17.73 0.13
C LEU A 107 7.13 17.73 1.49
N SER A 108 6.46 17.34 2.56
CA SER A 108 7.06 17.24 3.90
C SER A 108 8.14 16.16 4.02
N LEU A 109 8.11 15.13 3.15
CA LEU A 109 9.13 14.07 3.14
C LEU A 109 10.49 14.56 2.63
N ALA A 110 10.50 15.59 1.77
CA ALA A 110 11.69 16.11 1.12
C ALA A 110 11.52 17.60 0.81
N PRO A 111 11.54 18.49 1.82
CA PRO A 111 11.20 19.90 1.66
C PRO A 111 12.13 20.65 0.70
N ASP A 112 13.37 20.18 0.53
CA ASP A 112 14.35 20.78 -0.38
C ASP A 112 14.23 20.29 -1.83
N GLN A 113 13.38 19.31 -2.10
CA GLN A 113 13.17 18.78 -3.44
C GLN A 113 12.06 19.52 -4.18
N LYS A 114 12.30 19.77 -5.45
CA LYS A 114 11.29 20.38 -6.33
C LYS A 114 10.37 19.30 -6.91
N VAL A 115 9.09 19.61 -6.95
CA VAL A 115 8.07 18.83 -7.66
C VAL A 115 7.55 19.60 -8.87
N TYR A 116 6.98 18.89 -9.83
CA TYR A 116 6.35 19.50 -11.00
C TYR A 116 5.17 18.65 -11.48
N ILE A 117 4.22 19.32 -12.11
CA ILE A 117 3.11 18.67 -12.82
C ILE A 117 3.61 18.32 -14.23
N TYR A 118 3.44 17.07 -14.65
CA TYR A 118 3.83 16.62 -15.98
C TYR A 118 2.65 16.18 -16.85
N GLY A 119 1.42 16.44 -16.41
CA GLY A 119 0.18 16.19 -17.13
C GLY A 119 -0.98 15.87 -16.18
N HIS A 120 -2.07 15.39 -16.78
CA HIS A 120 -3.26 14.96 -16.06
C HIS A 120 -3.45 13.45 -16.12
N ALA A 121 -4.13 12.87 -15.12
CA ALA A 121 -4.30 11.43 -14.99
C ALA A 121 -5.53 10.90 -15.71
N GLY A 122 -6.47 11.78 -16.08
CA GLY A 122 -7.77 11.38 -16.56
C GLY A 122 -7.79 10.84 -17.99
N PHE A 123 -8.81 10.05 -18.29
CA PHE A 123 -9.16 9.62 -19.65
C PHE A 123 -9.86 10.78 -20.38
N GLN A 124 -9.31 11.24 -21.50
CA GLN A 124 -9.74 12.45 -22.21
C GLN A 124 -11.20 12.43 -22.68
N ASN A 125 -11.78 11.25 -22.85
CA ASN A 125 -13.18 11.07 -23.25
C ASN A 125 -14.16 11.11 -22.06
N ILE A 126 -13.68 11.27 -20.84
CA ILE A 126 -14.52 11.41 -19.65
C ILE A 126 -14.52 12.88 -19.21
N PRO A 127 -15.69 13.48 -18.90
CA PRO A 127 -15.75 14.85 -18.38
C PRO A 127 -14.85 15.05 -17.17
N GLU A 128 -14.28 16.24 -17.04
CA GLU A 128 -13.38 16.63 -15.96
C GLU A 128 -12.08 15.79 -15.88
N SER A 129 -11.63 15.25 -17.01
CA SER A 129 -10.45 14.39 -17.09
C SER A 129 -9.13 15.08 -16.67
N ASP A 130 -9.09 16.40 -16.62
CA ASP A 130 -7.99 17.22 -16.15
C ASP A 130 -8.06 17.58 -14.66
N ALA A 131 -9.05 17.04 -13.94
CA ALA A 131 -9.24 17.31 -12.50
C ALA A 131 -8.22 16.62 -11.59
N ILE A 132 -7.39 15.71 -12.12
CA ILE A 132 -6.35 15.00 -11.38
C ILE A 132 -5.00 15.25 -12.04
N ASP A 133 -4.14 15.97 -11.33
CA ASP A 133 -2.77 16.25 -11.77
C ASP A 133 -1.84 15.07 -11.54
N LYS A 134 -0.89 14.88 -12.47
CA LYS A 134 0.25 13.99 -12.31
C LYS A 134 1.44 14.77 -11.79
N TRP A 135 1.78 14.56 -10.54
CA TRP A 135 2.94 15.16 -9.89
C TRP A 135 4.14 14.22 -9.88
N ARG A 136 5.34 14.77 -9.89
CA ARG A 136 6.59 14.02 -9.73
C ARG A 136 7.66 14.88 -9.07
N PHE A 137 8.51 14.25 -8.26
CA PHE A 137 9.74 14.89 -7.80
C PHE A 137 10.70 15.07 -8.99
N ARG A 138 11.38 16.21 -9.01
CA ARG A 138 12.38 16.52 -10.05
C ARG A 138 13.68 15.78 -9.73
N THR A 139 14.11 14.90 -10.62
CA THR A 139 15.40 14.24 -10.50
C THR A 139 16.52 15.28 -10.56
N PRO A 140 17.46 15.30 -9.61
CA PRO A 140 18.60 16.21 -9.65
C PRO A 140 19.41 16.02 -10.94
N LYS A 141 19.95 17.12 -11.47
CA LYS A 141 20.72 17.12 -12.72
C LYS A 141 21.92 16.16 -12.58
N GLY A 142 22.07 15.27 -13.55
CA GLY A 142 23.16 14.28 -13.58
C GLY A 142 22.87 12.95 -12.85
N GLN A 143 21.74 12.82 -12.15
CA GLN A 143 21.34 11.54 -11.55
C GLN A 143 20.44 10.75 -12.51
N LYS A 144 20.72 9.43 -12.62
CA LYS A 144 19.92 8.47 -13.39
C LYS A 144 19.08 7.60 -12.44
N THR A 145 18.30 8.22 -11.55
CA THR A 145 17.40 7.50 -10.64
C THR A 145 16.01 7.34 -11.25
N ARG A 146 15.41 6.17 -11.11
CA ARG A 146 13.99 5.99 -11.46
C ARG A 146 13.13 6.85 -10.53
N GLY A 147 12.04 7.41 -11.04
CA GLY A 147 11.17 8.26 -10.23
C GLY A 147 10.63 7.57 -8.98
N GLY A 148 10.33 6.26 -9.09
CA GLY A 148 9.87 5.45 -7.96
C GLY A 148 10.93 5.22 -6.89
N ASP A 149 12.15 4.93 -7.29
CA ASP A 149 13.28 4.81 -6.36
C ASP A 149 13.50 6.12 -5.58
N MET A 150 13.40 7.25 -6.26
CA MET A 150 13.55 8.56 -5.63
C MET A 150 12.41 8.82 -4.64
N LEU A 151 11.18 8.53 -5.04
CA LEU A 151 10.02 8.69 -4.16
C LEU A 151 10.15 7.80 -2.91
N PHE A 152 10.52 6.54 -3.08
CA PHE A 152 10.69 5.65 -1.93
C PHE A 152 11.88 6.03 -1.06
N ASN A 153 12.98 6.52 -1.64
CA ASN A 153 14.12 7.02 -0.87
C ASN A 153 13.74 8.20 0.04
N ASN A 154 12.82 9.07 -0.38
CA ASN A 154 12.29 10.13 0.47
C ASN A 154 11.49 9.55 1.65
N TYR A 155 10.65 8.56 1.41
CA TYR A 155 9.95 7.83 2.48
C TYR A 155 10.93 7.18 3.45
N ARG A 156 11.90 6.45 2.91
CA ARG A 156 12.92 5.76 3.72
C ARG A 156 13.71 6.74 4.59
N TYR A 157 14.13 7.85 4.05
CA TYR A 157 14.80 8.90 4.80
C TYR A 157 13.92 9.46 5.93
N ALA A 158 12.66 9.75 5.64
CA ALA A 158 11.71 10.24 6.63
C ALA A 158 11.42 9.23 7.76
N VAL A 159 11.42 7.94 7.46
CA VAL A 159 11.18 6.85 8.44
C VAL A 159 12.46 6.54 9.23
N GLU A 160 13.52 6.15 8.52
CA GLU A 160 14.70 5.54 9.15
C GLU A 160 15.66 6.59 9.72
N THR A 161 15.82 7.74 9.03
CA THR A 161 16.77 8.78 9.44
C THR A 161 16.13 9.83 10.35
N VAL A 162 15.01 10.40 9.91
CA VAL A 162 14.37 11.50 10.64
C VAL A 162 13.66 10.97 11.90
N ARG A 163 12.82 9.93 11.75
CA ARG A 163 12.02 9.39 12.86
C ARG A 163 12.68 8.24 13.60
N LYS A 164 13.77 7.69 13.06
CA LYS A 164 14.57 6.60 13.64
C LYS A 164 13.70 5.39 14.02
N VAL A 165 12.70 5.07 13.17
CA VAL A 165 11.84 3.92 13.40
C VAL A 165 12.56 2.64 12.97
N PRO A 166 12.61 1.60 13.83
CA PRO A 166 13.26 0.35 13.49
C PRO A 166 12.51 -0.39 12.39
N VAL A 167 13.20 -0.68 11.29
CA VAL A 167 12.71 -1.51 10.19
C VAL A 167 13.34 -2.89 10.31
N VAL A 168 12.50 -3.91 10.39
CA VAL A 168 12.98 -5.30 10.42
C VAL A 168 12.81 -5.90 9.03
N TYR A 169 13.92 -6.03 8.31
CA TYR A 169 13.97 -6.66 6.99
C TYR A 169 14.04 -8.18 7.07
N ASN A 170 13.79 -8.87 5.98
CA ASN A 170 13.70 -10.34 5.89
C ASN A 170 12.72 -10.91 6.93
N ALA A 171 11.64 -10.18 7.18
CA ALA A 171 10.66 -10.43 8.21
C ALA A 171 9.26 -10.52 7.61
N ARG A 172 8.78 -11.74 7.40
CA ARG A 172 7.49 -12.01 6.75
C ARG A 172 6.37 -12.10 7.76
N GLY A 173 5.32 -11.30 7.60
CA GLY A 173 4.04 -11.51 8.30
C GLY A 173 3.39 -12.82 7.86
N LEU A 174 3.06 -13.68 8.81
CA LEU A 174 2.49 -15.00 8.55
C LEU A 174 0.99 -15.05 8.80
N GLN A 175 0.55 -14.48 9.92
CA GLN A 175 -0.82 -14.60 10.41
C GLN A 175 -1.11 -13.52 11.44
N LEU A 176 -2.34 -13.00 11.47
CA LEU A 176 -2.82 -12.19 12.59
C LEU A 176 -3.15 -13.06 13.79
N ILE A 177 -2.97 -12.53 14.98
CA ILE A 177 -3.37 -13.15 16.25
C ILE A 177 -4.69 -12.52 16.66
N THR A 178 -5.79 -13.27 16.48
CA THR A 178 -7.16 -12.77 16.57
C THR A 178 -8.02 -13.61 17.53
N PRO A 179 -7.74 -13.59 18.83
CA PRO A 179 -8.66 -14.22 19.79
C PRO A 179 -9.93 -13.38 19.89
N ASN A 180 -11.08 -14.04 19.91
CA ASN A 180 -12.39 -13.40 20.11
C ASN A 180 -12.67 -12.23 19.15
N ASP A 181 -12.27 -12.36 17.89
CA ASP A 181 -12.43 -11.34 16.83
C ASP A 181 -11.68 -10.01 17.07
N GLU A 182 -10.80 -9.95 18.03
CA GLU A 182 -9.90 -8.80 18.28
C GLU A 182 -8.50 -9.07 17.76
N VAL A 183 -7.92 -8.13 17.00
CA VAL A 183 -6.54 -8.25 16.50
C VAL A 183 -5.57 -7.75 17.57
N LEU A 184 -4.88 -8.67 18.23
CA LEU A 184 -3.89 -8.37 19.28
C LEU A 184 -2.45 -8.24 18.74
N GLY A 185 -2.19 -8.63 17.50
CA GLY A 185 -0.86 -8.62 16.93
C GLY A 185 -0.73 -9.56 15.74
N GLY A 186 0.49 -10.02 15.48
CA GLY A 186 0.77 -10.93 14.38
C GLY A 186 1.94 -11.86 14.63
N TRP A 187 1.91 -12.99 13.96
CA TRP A 187 3.04 -13.87 13.82
C TRP A 187 3.92 -13.39 12.66
N VAL A 188 5.20 -13.20 12.93
CA VAL A 188 6.20 -12.78 11.95
C VAL A 188 7.33 -13.81 11.92
N GLU A 189 7.77 -14.20 10.74
CA GLU A 189 8.96 -15.02 10.56
C GLU A 189 10.18 -14.12 10.35
N ILE A 190 11.18 -14.24 11.19
CA ILE A 190 12.43 -13.50 11.11
C ILE A 190 13.57 -14.53 11.17
N ASP A 191 14.41 -14.56 10.14
CA ASP A 191 15.52 -15.52 10.02
C ASP A 191 15.06 -16.99 10.23
N GLY A 192 13.91 -17.35 9.65
CA GLY A 192 13.31 -18.68 9.75
C GLY A 192 12.69 -19.01 11.12
N LYS A 193 12.62 -18.05 12.04
CA LYS A 193 12.00 -18.24 13.36
C LYS A 193 10.69 -17.48 13.47
N LYS A 194 9.63 -18.18 13.86
CA LYS A 194 8.32 -17.58 14.12
C LYS A 194 8.35 -16.82 15.46
N GLN A 195 8.03 -15.54 15.42
CA GLN A 195 7.97 -14.64 16.58
C GLN A 195 6.56 -14.05 16.71
N ALA A 196 6.10 -13.90 17.96
CA ALA A 196 4.85 -13.25 18.29
C ALA A 196 5.09 -11.75 18.55
N VAL A 197 4.42 -10.89 17.79
CA VAL A 197 4.53 -9.44 17.92
C VAL A 197 3.18 -8.88 18.39
N LYS A 198 3.17 -8.23 19.54
CA LYS A 198 1.97 -7.60 20.11
C LYS A 198 1.79 -6.20 19.58
N ALA A 199 0.57 -5.87 19.22
CA ALA A 199 0.14 -4.53 18.88
C ALA A 199 -0.82 -4.02 19.95
N ARG A 200 -0.42 -2.99 20.72
CA ARG A 200 -1.27 -2.42 21.77
C ARG A 200 -2.47 -1.66 21.22
N ARG A 201 -2.37 -1.11 20.00
CA ARG A 201 -3.42 -0.32 19.36
C ARG A 201 -3.93 -0.92 18.05
N GLY A 202 -3.05 -1.61 17.29
CA GLY A 202 -3.49 -2.25 16.06
C GLY A 202 -2.37 -2.66 15.12
N VAL A 203 -2.76 -3.45 14.11
CA VAL A 203 -1.89 -3.91 13.03
C VAL A 203 -2.31 -3.26 11.72
N VAL A 204 -1.35 -2.71 10.99
CA VAL A 204 -1.56 -2.18 9.63
C VAL A 204 -1.04 -3.20 8.62
N LEU A 205 -1.93 -3.71 7.76
CA LEU A 205 -1.57 -4.56 6.63
C LEU A 205 -1.25 -3.68 5.41
N ALA A 206 0.02 -3.53 5.10
CA ALA A 206 0.53 -2.74 3.97
C ALA A 206 1.37 -3.60 3.00
N THR A 207 0.99 -4.87 2.85
CA THR A 207 1.76 -5.93 2.20
C THR A 207 1.68 -5.92 0.67
N GLY A 208 1.03 -4.93 0.08
CA GLY A 208 0.79 -4.87 -1.36
C GLY A 208 -0.30 -5.82 -1.85
N GLY A 209 -0.30 -6.09 -3.14
CA GLY A 209 -1.29 -6.93 -3.80
C GLY A 209 -0.92 -8.42 -3.89
N TYR A 210 -1.50 -9.08 -4.91
CA TYR A 210 -1.33 -10.51 -5.13
C TYR A 210 -0.91 -10.85 -6.58
N GLU A 211 -0.43 -9.88 -7.32
CA GLU A 211 -0.08 -10.04 -8.74
C GLU A 211 1.04 -11.05 -9.01
N PHE A 212 1.76 -11.49 -7.97
CA PHE A 212 2.75 -12.57 -8.06
C PHE A 212 2.31 -13.88 -7.37
N ASP A 213 1.02 -14.04 -7.10
CA ASP A 213 0.41 -15.29 -6.65
C ASP A 213 -0.43 -15.92 -7.76
N ASP A 214 0.05 -17.02 -8.35
CA ASP A 214 -0.60 -17.68 -9.47
C ASP A 214 -2.00 -18.19 -9.12
N ASN A 215 -2.19 -18.69 -7.90
CA ASN A 215 -3.47 -19.25 -7.47
C ASN A 215 -4.50 -18.13 -7.29
N MET A 216 -4.12 -17.03 -6.64
CA MET A 216 -5.02 -15.89 -6.45
C MET A 216 -5.37 -15.24 -7.79
N LEU A 217 -4.39 -15.03 -8.69
CA LEU A 217 -4.66 -14.54 -10.03
C LEU A 217 -5.63 -15.46 -10.77
N SER A 218 -5.34 -16.76 -10.84
CA SER A 218 -6.20 -17.70 -11.55
C SER A 218 -7.64 -17.70 -11.03
N ASN A 219 -7.80 -17.68 -9.70
CA ASN A 219 -9.10 -17.72 -9.07
C ASN A 219 -9.92 -16.43 -9.27
N HIS A 220 -9.25 -15.28 -9.25
CA HIS A 220 -9.95 -13.99 -9.33
C HIS A 220 -10.06 -13.44 -10.76
N THR A 221 -9.25 -13.94 -11.70
CA THR A 221 -9.23 -13.47 -13.10
C THR A 221 -9.70 -14.50 -14.11
N MET A 222 -10.49 -15.48 -13.66
CA MET A 222 -11.04 -16.54 -14.53
C MET A 222 -9.96 -17.32 -15.32
N GLY A 223 -8.82 -17.55 -14.72
CA GLY A 223 -7.70 -18.29 -15.33
C GLY A 223 -6.93 -17.51 -16.40
N GLN A 224 -7.20 -16.23 -16.61
CA GLN A 224 -6.46 -15.42 -17.58
C GLN A 224 -5.00 -15.29 -17.18
N LYS A 225 -4.11 -15.37 -18.18
CA LYS A 225 -2.66 -15.19 -17.99
C LYS A 225 -2.27 -13.76 -18.27
N PHE A 226 -1.53 -13.18 -17.33
CA PHE A 226 -1.00 -11.82 -17.43
C PHE A 226 0.51 -11.83 -17.33
N HIS A 227 1.16 -10.92 -18.08
CA HIS A 227 2.54 -10.55 -17.79
C HIS A 227 2.54 -9.58 -16.61
N ARG A 228 3.18 -10.00 -15.53
CA ARG A 228 3.12 -9.26 -14.26
C ARG A 228 4.02 -8.04 -14.31
N LEU A 229 3.48 -6.93 -13.88
CA LEU A 229 4.21 -5.70 -13.66
C LEU A 229 4.05 -5.33 -12.18
N GLY A 230 5.16 -5.04 -11.50
CA GLY A 230 5.14 -4.71 -10.09
C GLY A 230 6.29 -5.35 -9.32
N HIS A 231 6.17 -5.35 -8.01
CA HIS A 231 7.18 -5.91 -7.12
C HIS A 231 6.92 -7.40 -6.87
N PRO A 232 7.92 -8.29 -7.09
CA PRO A 232 7.73 -9.75 -6.94
C PRO A 232 7.30 -10.20 -5.53
N GLY A 233 7.49 -9.33 -4.54
CA GLY A 233 7.02 -9.54 -3.19
C GLY A 233 5.50 -9.51 -3.01
N ASN A 234 4.71 -9.08 -3.98
CA ASN A 234 3.25 -8.98 -3.87
C ASN A 234 2.58 -10.35 -4.10
N THR A 235 2.60 -11.18 -3.08
CA THR A 235 2.11 -12.57 -3.10
C THR A 235 0.84 -12.78 -2.28
N GLY A 236 0.06 -11.72 -2.02
CA GLY A 236 -1.25 -11.82 -1.36
C GLY A 236 -1.23 -12.15 0.13
N ASP A 237 -0.10 -11.99 0.80
CA ASP A 237 0.02 -12.36 2.21
C ASP A 237 -0.99 -11.61 3.10
N GLY A 238 -1.12 -10.28 2.92
CA GLY A 238 -2.07 -9.47 3.69
C GLY A 238 -3.53 -9.78 3.35
N VAL A 239 -3.82 -10.11 2.10
CA VAL A 239 -5.18 -10.51 1.70
C VAL A 239 -5.59 -11.77 2.44
N ARG A 240 -4.71 -12.79 2.50
CA ARG A 240 -4.99 -14.02 3.25
C ARG A 240 -5.12 -13.77 4.75
N MET A 241 -4.26 -12.92 5.32
CA MET A 241 -4.33 -12.57 6.73
C MET A 241 -5.63 -11.84 7.07
N ALA A 242 -6.06 -10.90 6.23
CA ALA A 242 -7.30 -10.16 6.41
C ALA A 242 -8.53 -11.08 6.29
N GLN A 243 -8.59 -11.95 5.27
CA GLN A 243 -9.66 -12.94 5.12
C GLN A 243 -9.75 -13.88 6.33
N ALA A 244 -8.63 -14.38 6.82
CA ALA A 244 -8.60 -15.24 8.00
C ALA A 244 -9.13 -14.52 9.25
N ALA A 245 -8.98 -13.19 9.33
CA ALA A 245 -9.56 -12.35 10.36
C ALA A 245 -11.03 -11.96 10.09
N GLY A 246 -11.61 -12.36 8.96
CA GLY A 246 -13.02 -12.12 8.62
C GLY A 246 -13.28 -10.93 7.73
N ALA A 247 -12.27 -10.36 7.09
CA ALA A 247 -12.48 -9.32 6.10
C ALA A 247 -13.08 -9.87 4.80
N ASP A 248 -13.97 -9.10 4.19
CA ASP A 248 -14.48 -9.35 2.86
C ASP A 248 -13.48 -8.94 1.77
N LEU A 249 -13.59 -9.60 0.63
CA LEU A 249 -12.84 -9.24 -0.57
C LEU A 249 -13.77 -8.53 -1.57
N TRP A 250 -13.30 -7.41 -2.09
CA TRP A 250 -14.05 -6.63 -3.05
C TRP A 250 -13.25 -6.36 -4.32
N HIS A 251 -13.91 -6.45 -5.47
CA HIS A 251 -13.35 -6.14 -6.80
C HIS A 251 -12.05 -6.87 -7.12
N MET A 252 -11.88 -8.09 -6.66
CA MET A 252 -10.66 -8.86 -6.85
C MET A 252 -10.34 -9.17 -8.32
N ASN A 253 -11.33 -9.07 -9.21
CA ASN A 253 -11.17 -9.21 -10.66
C ASN A 253 -10.83 -7.89 -11.37
N ALA A 254 -10.81 -6.75 -10.65
CA ALA A 254 -10.47 -5.47 -11.23
C ALA A 254 -8.94 -5.31 -11.27
N LEU A 255 -8.38 -5.39 -12.47
CA LEU A 255 -6.95 -5.25 -12.70
C LEU A 255 -6.65 -3.91 -13.36
N SER A 256 -5.69 -3.16 -12.78
CA SER A 256 -5.08 -2.03 -13.46
C SER A 256 -3.81 -2.50 -14.16
N CYS A 257 -3.88 -2.72 -15.46
CA CYS A 257 -2.72 -3.13 -16.24
C CYS A 257 -2.52 -2.20 -17.44
N PRO A 258 -1.32 -1.64 -17.64
CA PRO A 258 -0.98 -0.99 -18.88
C PRO A 258 -0.92 -2.04 -20.00
N LEU A 259 -1.42 -1.69 -21.17
CA LEU A 259 -1.18 -2.49 -22.37
C LEU A 259 0.31 -2.39 -22.72
N GLY A 260 0.97 -3.51 -22.85
CA GLY A 260 2.38 -3.62 -23.21
C GLY A 260 2.61 -4.71 -24.21
N LEU A 261 3.66 -4.57 -25.00
CA LEU A 261 4.16 -5.61 -25.88
C LEU A 261 5.37 -6.26 -25.22
N VAL A 262 5.38 -7.58 -25.15
CA VAL A 262 6.59 -8.33 -24.85
C VAL A 262 7.29 -8.54 -26.18
N VAL A 263 8.44 -7.90 -26.35
CA VAL A 263 9.32 -8.15 -27.49
C VAL A 263 10.27 -9.27 -27.09
N PRO A 264 10.36 -10.35 -27.88
CA PRO A 264 11.25 -11.48 -27.60
C PRO A 264 12.72 -11.09 -27.53
#